data_da5b886f0452322238dbfcafc0dffd95
#
_entry.id   da5b886f0452322238dbfcafc0dffd95
#
_cell.length_a   1.000
_cell.length_b   1.000
_cell.length_c   1.000
_cell.angle_alpha   90.00
_cell.angle_beta   90.00
_cell.angle_gamma   90.00
#
_symmetry.space_group_name_H-M   'P 1'
#
loop_
_entity.id
_entity.type
_entity.pdbx_description
1 polymer ?
#
loop_
_entity_poly.entity_id
_entity_poly.type
_entity_poly.pdbx_seq_one_letter_code
_entity_poly.pdbx_strand_id
1 'polypeptide(L)'
;SDLIIIAARPGMGKTAFVLSMARNIAIQYGHAVALFSLEMSSVQLITRLISSETGLSSEKLRTGKLEKFEWEQLSVKVKDLEKAPLYIDDSPSLSIFDLRAKARRLASQHGIKIIIVDYLQLMTAGGNGKGGGNREQEISTISRNLKALAKELNIPVIALSQLSRAVETRGSSKRPLLSDLRESGAIEQDADIVSFIYRPEYYKIDEWDDDEQSPSAGQAEFIIAKHRN
;
A
#
# COMPACT_ATOMS: atom_id res chain seq x y z
N SER A 1 16.21 4.83 -5.90
CA SER A 1 15.37 4.35 -7.02
C SER A 1 15.04 2.86 -6.86
N ASP A 2 14.41 2.51 -5.75
CA ASP A 2 14.17 1.12 -5.36
C ASP A 2 12.72 0.73 -5.57
N LEU A 3 12.50 -0.54 -5.90
CA LEU A 3 11.21 -1.20 -5.84
C LEU A 3 11.07 -1.86 -4.47
N ILE A 4 10.10 -1.38 -3.69
CA ILE A 4 9.80 -1.85 -2.34
C ILE A 4 8.46 -2.55 -2.38
N ILE A 5 8.42 -3.80 -1.95
CA ILE A 5 7.19 -4.57 -1.84
C ILE A 5 6.76 -4.64 -0.38
N ILE A 6 5.49 -4.32 -0.12
CA ILE A 6 4.87 -4.53 1.19
C ILE A 6 3.72 -5.51 0.99
N ALA A 7 3.85 -6.69 1.56
CA ALA A 7 2.87 -7.75 1.36
C ALA A 7 2.21 -8.18 2.68
N ALA A 8 0.94 -8.55 2.60
CA ALA A 8 0.19 -9.11 3.72
C ALA A 8 -1.08 -9.81 3.22
N ARG A 9 -1.72 -10.55 4.10
CA ARG A 9 -3.08 -11.08 3.85
C ARG A 9 -4.11 -9.93 3.88
N PRO A 10 -5.28 -10.09 3.23
CA PRO A 10 -6.39 -9.16 3.36
C PRO A 10 -6.73 -8.90 4.84
N GLY A 11 -7.11 -7.66 5.18
CA GLY A 11 -7.46 -7.30 6.56
C GLY A 11 -6.29 -7.04 7.52
N MET A 12 -5.05 -7.28 7.10
CA MET A 12 -3.84 -7.02 7.92
C MET A 12 -3.45 -5.55 8.03
N GLY A 13 -4.12 -4.65 7.28
CA GLY A 13 -3.87 -3.22 7.38
C GLY A 13 -2.88 -2.64 6.38
N LYS A 14 -2.57 -3.33 5.24
CA LYS A 14 -1.65 -2.82 4.19
C LYS A 14 -1.97 -1.39 3.76
N THR A 15 -3.20 -1.17 3.29
CA THR A 15 -3.66 0.15 2.82
C THR A 15 -3.59 1.20 3.92
N ALA A 16 -3.98 0.85 5.17
CA ALA A 16 -3.89 1.77 6.30
C ALA A 16 -2.44 2.17 6.60
N PHE A 17 -1.52 1.20 6.56
CA PHE A 17 -0.09 1.44 6.79
C PHE A 17 0.50 2.40 5.74
N VAL A 18 0.30 2.13 4.44
CA VAL A 18 0.87 2.99 3.39
C VAL A 18 0.16 4.34 3.29
N LEU A 19 -1.12 4.41 3.63
CA LEU A 19 -1.86 5.66 3.68
C LEU A 19 -1.33 6.57 4.80
N SER A 20 -1.04 6.01 5.97
CA SER A 20 -0.38 6.72 7.08
C SER A 20 1.02 7.18 6.70
N MET A 21 1.78 6.33 6.00
CA MET A 21 3.10 6.67 5.48
C MET A 21 3.01 7.82 4.46
N ALA A 22 2.10 7.73 3.48
CA ALA A 22 1.87 8.76 2.47
C ALA A 22 1.50 10.11 3.11
N ARG A 23 0.59 10.07 4.11
CA ARG A 23 0.21 11.25 4.89
C ARG A 23 1.42 11.85 5.60
N ASN A 24 2.22 11.06 6.30
CA ASN A 24 3.39 11.57 7.02
C ASN A 24 4.39 12.21 6.06
N ILE A 25 4.67 11.56 4.92
CA ILE A 25 5.57 12.08 3.90
C ILE A 25 5.05 13.40 3.31
N ALA A 26 3.76 13.47 3.00
CA ALA A 26 3.18 14.65 2.36
C ALA A 26 2.97 15.81 3.35
N ILE A 27 2.42 15.54 4.55
CA ILE A 27 2.04 16.59 5.50
C ILE A 27 3.21 16.99 6.40
N GLN A 28 3.89 16.01 7.01
CA GLN A 28 4.95 16.31 7.98
C GLN A 28 6.25 16.72 7.32
N TYR A 29 6.59 16.10 6.18
CA TYR A 29 7.86 16.34 5.49
C TYR A 29 7.72 17.16 4.21
N GLY A 30 6.49 17.48 3.77
CA GLY A 30 6.24 18.32 2.59
C GLY A 30 6.69 17.72 1.25
N HIS A 31 6.89 16.39 1.19
CA HIS A 31 7.31 15.73 -0.03
C HIS A 31 6.10 15.24 -0.84
N ALA A 32 6.12 15.49 -2.15
CA ALA A 32 5.03 15.10 -3.03
C ALA A 32 4.95 13.58 -3.21
N VAL A 33 3.76 13.02 -2.98
CA VAL A 33 3.44 11.58 -3.04
C VAL A 33 2.41 11.33 -4.12
N ALA A 34 2.64 10.32 -4.97
CA ALA A 34 1.61 9.79 -5.87
C ALA A 34 1.11 8.44 -5.34
N LEU A 35 -0.19 8.33 -5.13
CA LEU A 35 -0.86 7.11 -4.67
C LEU A 35 -1.85 6.63 -5.74
N PHE A 36 -1.56 5.48 -6.32
CA PHE A 36 -2.45 4.79 -7.26
C PHE A 36 -3.21 3.70 -6.51
N SER A 37 -4.51 3.88 -6.35
CA SER A 37 -5.39 2.96 -5.63
C SER A 37 -6.32 2.26 -6.61
N LEU A 38 -6.14 0.94 -6.76
CA LEU A 38 -6.98 0.14 -7.65
C LEU A 38 -8.11 -0.58 -6.89
N GLU A 39 -8.03 -0.64 -5.56
CA GLU A 39 -9.02 -1.32 -4.72
C GLU A 39 -10.03 -0.34 -4.11
N MET A 40 -9.57 0.84 -3.70
CA MET A 40 -10.38 1.81 -2.97
C MET A 40 -10.55 3.10 -3.74
N SER A 41 -11.75 3.70 -3.67
CA SER A 41 -11.97 5.03 -4.24
C SER A 41 -11.23 6.12 -3.45
N SER A 42 -10.95 7.23 -4.13
CA SER A 42 -10.34 8.43 -3.52
C SER A 42 -11.13 8.94 -2.32
N VAL A 43 -12.47 8.92 -2.39
CA VAL A 43 -13.35 9.30 -1.28
C VAL A 43 -13.14 8.42 -0.05
N GLN A 44 -13.01 7.10 -0.23
CA GLN A 44 -12.75 6.18 0.88
C GLN A 44 -11.37 6.42 1.51
N LEU A 45 -10.34 6.68 0.69
CA LEU A 45 -8.99 6.98 1.17
C LEU A 45 -8.95 8.30 1.93
N ILE A 46 -9.56 9.35 1.39
CA ILE A 46 -9.65 10.66 2.03
C ILE A 46 -10.42 10.56 3.36
N THR A 47 -11.52 9.81 3.40
CA THR A 47 -12.26 9.59 4.65
C THR A 47 -11.38 8.90 5.72
N ARG A 48 -10.56 7.94 5.34
CA ARG A 48 -9.60 7.31 6.25
C ARG A 48 -8.51 8.26 6.72
N LEU A 49 -7.99 9.11 5.82
CA LEU A 49 -7.03 10.15 6.18
C LEU A 49 -7.61 11.13 7.20
N ILE A 50 -8.82 11.63 6.94
CA ILE A 50 -9.54 12.54 7.85
C ILE A 50 -9.79 11.87 9.20
N SER A 51 -10.23 10.62 9.20
CA SER A 51 -10.44 9.85 10.44
C SER A 51 -9.14 9.72 11.25
N SER A 52 -8.03 9.44 10.57
CA SER A 52 -6.70 9.35 11.21
C SER A 52 -6.21 10.68 11.78
N GLU A 53 -6.51 11.82 11.10
CA GLU A 53 -6.11 13.15 11.55
C GLU A 53 -6.94 13.69 12.71
N THR A 54 -8.23 13.39 12.70
CA THR A 54 -9.20 13.96 13.63
C THR A 54 -9.52 13.05 14.80
N GLY A 55 -9.24 11.74 14.68
CA GLY A 55 -9.70 10.74 15.62
C GLY A 55 -11.20 10.42 15.50
N LEU A 56 -11.92 11.06 14.56
CA LEU A 56 -13.32 10.80 14.33
C LEU A 56 -13.52 9.47 13.61
N SER A 57 -14.53 8.70 14.02
CA SER A 57 -14.80 7.42 13.36
C SER A 57 -15.25 7.63 11.92
N SER A 58 -14.85 6.73 11.02
CA SER A 58 -15.30 6.75 9.63
C SER A 58 -16.82 6.68 9.48
N GLU A 59 -17.52 6.09 10.45
CA GLU A 59 -18.97 6.04 10.48
C GLU A 59 -19.56 7.42 10.74
N LYS A 60 -19.07 8.18 11.73
CA LYS A 60 -19.47 9.57 11.99
C LYS A 60 -19.25 10.45 10.77
N LEU A 61 -18.08 10.35 10.13
CA LEU A 61 -17.76 11.10 8.92
C LEU A 61 -18.71 10.76 7.77
N ARG A 62 -19.05 9.50 7.57
CA ARG A 62 -19.93 9.02 6.50
C ARG A 62 -21.40 9.45 6.73
N THR A 63 -21.85 9.42 7.97
CA THR A 63 -23.26 9.75 8.33
C THR A 63 -23.48 11.23 8.59
N GLY A 64 -22.43 12.04 8.72
CA GLY A 64 -22.50 13.45 9.07
C GLY A 64 -22.99 13.72 10.50
N LYS A 65 -23.07 12.69 11.35
CA LYS A 65 -23.50 12.81 12.76
C LYS A 65 -22.35 13.30 13.62
N LEU A 66 -22.00 14.59 13.46
CA LEU A 66 -20.91 15.23 14.16
C LEU A 66 -21.46 16.30 15.11
N GLU A 67 -20.88 16.39 16.30
CA GLU A 67 -21.13 17.47 17.24
C GLU A 67 -20.50 18.79 16.74
N LYS A 68 -20.92 19.93 17.25
CA LYS A 68 -20.42 21.23 16.80
C LYS A 68 -18.89 21.35 16.91
N PHE A 69 -18.30 20.91 18.01
CA PHE A 69 -16.86 20.94 18.19
C PHE A 69 -16.11 19.98 17.24
N GLU A 70 -16.73 18.85 16.90
CA GLU A 70 -16.16 17.89 15.94
C GLU A 70 -16.14 18.51 14.52
N TRP A 71 -17.16 19.29 14.15
CA TRP A 71 -17.17 20.05 12.90
C TRP A 71 -16.09 21.13 12.84
N GLU A 72 -15.86 21.84 13.94
CA GLU A 72 -14.81 22.84 14.04
C GLU A 72 -13.42 22.20 13.90
N GLN A 73 -13.17 21.09 14.61
CA GLN A 73 -11.94 20.31 14.52
C GLN A 73 -11.72 19.79 13.09
N LEU A 74 -12.75 19.21 12.47
CA LEU A 74 -12.72 18.72 11.10
C LEU A 74 -12.32 19.83 10.13
N SER A 75 -12.94 20.98 10.22
CA SER A 75 -12.70 22.13 9.34
C SER A 75 -11.26 22.64 9.39
N VAL A 76 -10.61 22.56 10.55
CA VAL A 76 -9.19 22.94 10.71
C VAL A 76 -8.29 21.90 10.07
N LYS A 77 -8.51 20.62 10.38
CA LYS A 77 -7.65 19.53 9.93
C LYS A 77 -7.73 19.25 8.42
N VAL A 78 -8.91 19.43 7.83
CA VAL A 78 -9.10 19.27 6.37
C VAL A 78 -8.28 20.28 5.58
N LYS A 79 -8.10 21.52 6.09
CA LYS A 79 -7.27 22.54 5.43
C LYS A 79 -5.80 22.11 5.27
N ASP A 80 -5.28 21.35 6.22
CA ASP A 80 -3.91 20.84 6.14
C ASP A 80 -3.80 19.72 5.09
N LEU A 81 -4.83 18.87 5.00
CA LEU A 81 -4.93 17.85 3.96
C LEU A 81 -5.07 18.42 2.55
N GLU A 82 -5.86 19.50 2.39
CA GLU A 82 -6.05 20.18 1.10
C GLU A 82 -4.74 20.75 0.54
N LYS A 83 -3.85 21.19 1.42
CA LYS A 83 -2.54 21.76 1.05
C LYS A 83 -1.46 20.69 0.85
N ALA A 84 -1.70 19.47 1.33
CA ALA A 84 -0.72 18.40 1.26
C ALA A 84 -0.43 18.00 -0.20
N PRO A 85 0.83 17.85 -0.60
CA PRO A 85 1.19 17.40 -1.95
C PRO A 85 0.98 15.88 -2.09
N LEU A 86 -0.27 15.43 -1.92
CA LEU A 86 -0.70 14.03 -2.03
C LEU A 86 -1.64 13.89 -3.22
N TYR A 87 -1.18 13.20 -4.26
CA TYR A 87 -1.89 13.00 -5.51
C TYR A 87 -2.44 11.58 -5.55
N ILE A 88 -3.77 11.45 -5.52
CA ILE A 88 -4.48 10.16 -5.49
C ILE A 88 -5.12 9.92 -6.87
N ASP A 89 -4.84 8.76 -7.44
CA ASP A 89 -5.48 8.25 -8.66
C ASP A 89 -6.19 6.94 -8.32
N ASP A 90 -7.51 6.90 -8.47
CA ASP A 90 -8.35 5.75 -8.17
C ASP A 90 -8.97 5.12 -9.44
N SER A 91 -8.26 5.22 -10.55
CA SER A 91 -8.68 4.60 -11.80
C SER A 91 -8.80 3.07 -11.65
N PRO A 92 -9.99 2.47 -11.89
CA PRO A 92 -10.27 1.08 -11.53
C PRO A 92 -9.56 0.05 -12.44
N SER A 93 -9.08 0.48 -13.59
CA SER A 93 -8.39 -0.38 -14.56
C SER A 93 -7.12 0.34 -15.02
N LEU A 94 -6.03 0.14 -14.30
CA LEU A 94 -4.77 0.80 -14.60
C LEU A 94 -3.79 -0.22 -15.17
N SER A 95 -3.42 -0.03 -16.44
CA SER A 95 -2.32 -0.77 -17.03
C SER A 95 -0.98 -0.23 -16.54
N ILE A 96 0.06 -1.05 -16.60
CA ILE A 96 1.41 -0.59 -16.25
C ILE A 96 1.89 0.56 -17.15
N PHE A 97 1.44 0.62 -18.40
CA PHE A 97 1.79 1.70 -19.34
C PHE A 97 1.08 3.00 -18.98
N ASP A 98 -0.21 2.94 -18.59
CA ASP A 98 -0.97 4.11 -18.12
C ASP A 98 -0.37 4.66 -16.83
N LEU A 99 -0.02 3.77 -15.88
CA LEU A 99 0.66 4.15 -14.64
C LEU A 99 1.97 4.90 -14.95
N ARG A 100 2.81 4.37 -15.87
CA ARG A 100 4.06 5.04 -16.26
C ARG A 100 3.80 6.43 -16.86
N ALA A 101 2.82 6.56 -17.75
CA ALA A 101 2.47 7.85 -18.35
C ALA A 101 2.00 8.86 -17.31
N LYS A 102 1.11 8.45 -16.39
CA LYS A 102 0.62 9.28 -15.28
C LYS A 102 1.75 9.66 -14.33
N ALA A 103 2.60 8.70 -13.94
CA ALA A 103 3.73 8.94 -13.03
C ALA A 103 4.74 9.94 -13.61
N ARG A 104 5.09 9.81 -14.90
CA ARG A 104 5.95 10.78 -15.60
C ARG A 104 5.37 12.19 -15.56
N ARG A 105 4.07 12.32 -15.84
CA ARG A 105 3.38 13.61 -15.82
C ARG A 105 3.39 14.20 -14.41
N LEU A 106 3.08 13.43 -13.38
CA LEU A 106 3.13 13.87 -11.99
C LEU A 106 4.55 14.24 -11.55
N ALA A 107 5.56 13.49 -11.98
CA ALA A 107 6.96 13.80 -11.70
C ALA A 107 7.37 15.14 -12.32
N SER A 108 6.99 15.39 -13.57
CA SER A 108 7.31 16.63 -14.29
C SER A 108 6.55 17.85 -13.75
N GLN A 109 5.26 17.69 -13.43
CA GLN A 109 4.39 18.80 -13.02
C GLN A 109 4.48 19.13 -11.54
N HIS A 110 4.67 18.12 -10.70
CA HIS A 110 4.54 18.23 -9.24
C HIS A 110 5.78 17.77 -8.48
N GLY A 111 6.80 17.27 -9.19
CA GLY A 111 8.05 16.85 -8.56
C GLY A 111 7.88 15.74 -7.52
N ILE A 112 7.02 14.74 -7.80
CA ILE A 112 6.78 13.64 -6.85
C ILE A 112 8.09 12.96 -6.43
N LYS A 113 8.15 12.55 -5.17
CA LYS A 113 9.32 11.92 -4.53
C LYS A 113 9.12 10.45 -4.24
N ILE A 114 7.90 9.95 -4.34
CA ILE A 114 7.55 8.55 -4.10
C ILE A 114 6.27 8.19 -4.85
N ILE A 115 6.21 6.95 -5.34
CA ILE A 115 5.01 6.36 -5.92
C ILE A 115 4.56 5.20 -5.03
N ILE A 116 3.28 5.13 -4.75
CA ILE A 116 2.64 4.03 -4.01
C ILE A 116 1.57 3.40 -4.92
N VAL A 117 1.54 2.08 -5.03
CA VAL A 117 0.57 1.31 -5.83
C VAL A 117 -0.17 0.31 -4.94
N ASP A 118 -1.48 0.45 -4.80
CA ASP A 118 -2.33 -0.43 -3.99
C ASP A 118 -3.41 -1.10 -4.88
N TYR A 119 -3.28 -2.34 -5.28
CA TYR A 119 -2.19 -3.30 -5.15
C TYR A 119 -1.90 -3.99 -6.50
N LEU A 120 -0.73 -4.58 -6.63
CA LEU A 120 -0.18 -5.10 -7.90
C LEU A 120 -1.12 -6.06 -8.64
N GLN A 121 -1.80 -6.96 -7.92
CA GLN A 121 -2.66 -7.97 -8.52
C GLN A 121 -3.93 -7.42 -9.16
N LEU A 122 -4.23 -6.13 -9.05
CA LEU A 122 -5.33 -5.48 -9.78
C LEU A 122 -4.86 -4.79 -11.06
N MET A 123 -3.55 -4.67 -11.26
CA MET A 123 -2.99 -4.10 -12.49
C MET A 123 -3.08 -5.07 -13.66
N THR A 124 -3.02 -4.51 -14.87
CA THR A 124 -2.88 -5.26 -16.13
C THR A 124 -1.57 -4.94 -16.82
N ALA A 125 -1.03 -5.91 -17.55
CA ALA A 125 0.19 -5.69 -18.33
C ALA A 125 -0.07 -4.85 -19.60
N GLY A 126 -1.34 -4.61 -19.94
CA GLY A 126 -1.73 -3.87 -21.15
C GLY A 126 -1.53 -4.73 -22.41
N GLY A 127 -2.60 -5.01 -23.09
CA GLY A 127 -2.60 -5.75 -24.37
C GLY A 127 -4.01 -6.27 -24.68
N ASN A 128 -4.39 -6.27 -25.95
CA ASN A 128 -5.65 -6.83 -26.44
C ASN A 128 -5.68 -8.37 -26.41
N GLY A 129 -5.04 -8.98 -25.42
CA GLY A 129 -4.94 -10.43 -25.28
C GLY A 129 -6.25 -11.06 -24.78
N LYS A 130 -7.14 -11.40 -25.70
CA LYS A 130 -8.04 -12.56 -25.57
C LYS A 130 -7.17 -13.84 -25.57
N GLY A 131 -6.43 -14.07 -24.54
CA GLY A 131 -5.63 -15.26 -24.37
C GLY A 131 -5.31 -15.39 -22.91
N GLY A 132 -5.66 -16.52 -22.29
CA GLY A 132 -5.33 -16.87 -20.92
C GLY A 132 -3.82 -16.91 -20.71
N GLY A 133 -3.19 -15.77 -20.76
CA GLY A 133 -1.79 -15.59 -20.38
C GLY A 133 -1.65 -15.97 -18.92
N ASN A 134 -0.62 -16.72 -18.59
CA ASN A 134 -0.34 -17.10 -17.23
C ASN A 134 -0.26 -15.83 -16.37
N ARG A 135 -1.13 -15.70 -15.37
CA ARG A 135 -1.17 -14.55 -14.44
C ARG A 135 0.21 -14.24 -13.83
N GLU A 136 1.00 -15.26 -13.61
CA GLU A 136 2.37 -15.14 -13.14
C GLU A 136 3.26 -14.33 -14.11
N GLN A 137 3.12 -14.57 -15.43
CA GLN A 137 3.86 -13.82 -16.45
C GLN A 137 3.43 -12.36 -16.51
N GLU A 138 2.13 -12.09 -16.33
CA GLU A 138 1.59 -10.74 -16.29
C GLU A 138 2.15 -9.96 -15.10
N ILE A 139 2.13 -10.56 -13.90
CA ILE A 139 2.69 -9.97 -12.69
C ILE A 139 4.20 -9.75 -12.83
N SER A 140 4.93 -10.69 -13.46
CA SER A 140 6.35 -10.55 -13.76
C SER A 140 6.61 -9.33 -14.67
N THR A 141 5.78 -9.13 -15.68
CA THR A 141 5.87 -7.97 -16.56
C THR A 141 5.62 -6.66 -15.80
N ILE A 142 4.61 -6.62 -14.95
CA ILE A 142 4.27 -5.47 -14.12
C ILE A 142 5.45 -5.14 -13.18
N SER A 143 5.97 -6.12 -12.47
CA SER A 143 7.08 -5.98 -11.53
C SER A 143 8.32 -5.38 -12.17
N ARG A 144 8.77 -5.92 -13.32
CA ARG A 144 9.91 -5.40 -14.06
C ARG A 144 9.71 -3.96 -14.52
N ASN A 145 8.51 -3.64 -14.99
CA ASN A 145 8.19 -2.28 -15.43
C ASN A 145 8.13 -1.29 -14.25
N LEU A 146 7.65 -1.69 -13.08
CA LEU A 146 7.72 -0.85 -11.88
C LEU A 146 9.16 -0.60 -11.44
N LYS A 147 10.02 -1.62 -11.49
CA LYS A 147 11.44 -1.43 -11.22
C LYS A 147 12.12 -0.53 -12.25
N ALA A 148 11.77 -0.67 -13.53
CA ALA A 148 12.26 0.22 -14.59
C ALA A 148 11.80 1.67 -14.36
N LEU A 149 10.53 1.87 -13.97
CA LEU A 149 9.98 3.19 -13.65
C LEU A 149 10.70 3.86 -12.48
N ALA A 150 10.96 3.10 -11.40
CA ALA A 150 11.71 3.61 -10.25
C ALA A 150 13.10 4.12 -10.66
N LYS A 151 13.79 3.37 -11.51
CA LYS A 151 15.10 3.77 -12.04
C LYS A 151 15.01 4.98 -12.98
N GLU A 152 14.04 4.98 -13.88
CA GLU A 152 13.83 6.06 -14.88
C GLU A 152 13.57 7.40 -14.21
N LEU A 153 12.66 7.43 -13.22
CA LEU A 153 12.30 8.65 -12.51
C LEU A 153 13.27 8.98 -11.36
N ASN A 154 14.14 8.05 -11.01
CA ASN A 154 15.04 8.12 -9.86
C ASN A 154 14.29 8.37 -8.52
N ILE A 155 13.14 7.73 -8.34
CA ILE A 155 12.31 7.78 -7.13
C ILE A 155 11.94 6.38 -6.66
N PRO A 156 11.71 6.14 -5.36
CA PRO A 156 11.22 4.86 -4.87
C PRO A 156 9.79 4.59 -5.31
N VAL A 157 9.52 3.33 -5.62
CA VAL A 157 8.18 2.80 -5.89
C VAL A 157 7.84 1.78 -4.82
N ILE A 158 6.80 2.04 -4.04
CA ILE A 158 6.22 1.08 -3.09
C ILE A 158 5.04 0.41 -3.77
N ALA A 159 5.05 -0.90 -3.87
CA ALA A 159 3.94 -1.66 -4.42
C ALA A 159 3.41 -2.64 -3.39
N LEU A 160 2.10 -2.59 -3.15
CA LEU A 160 1.45 -3.53 -2.26
C LEU A 160 1.18 -4.84 -2.97
N SER A 161 1.32 -5.94 -2.24
CA SER A 161 1.05 -7.29 -2.74
C SER A 161 0.22 -8.08 -1.74
N GLN A 162 -0.62 -8.96 -2.26
CA GLN A 162 -1.38 -9.90 -1.45
C GLN A 162 -0.59 -11.21 -1.33
N LEU A 163 -0.51 -11.74 -0.11
CA LEU A 163 0.10 -13.04 0.15
C LEU A 163 -0.82 -14.20 -0.24
N SER A 164 -0.24 -15.34 -0.59
CA SER A 164 -0.94 -16.60 -0.81
C SER A 164 -1.76 -17.03 0.41
N ARG A 165 -2.89 -17.70 0.17
CA ARG A 165 -3.70 -18.32 1.23
C ARG A 165 -2.98 -19.43 1.99
N ALA A 166 -1.90 -19.96 1.44
CA ALA A 166 -1.10 -21.00 2.08
C ALA A 166 -0.59 -20.61 3.48
N VAL A 167 -0.38 -19.31 3.75
CA VAL A 167 -0.03 -18.79 5.08
C VAL A 167 -1.10 -19.15 6.13
N GLU A 168 -2.38 -19.08 5.75
CA GLU A 168 -3.50 -19.33 6.67
C GLU A 168 -3.68 -20.81 7.01
N THR A 169 -3.28 -21.70 6.09
CA THR A 169 -3.42 -23.16 6.25
C THR A 169 -2.17 -23.82 6.84
N ARG A 170 -1.07 -23.07 6.97
CA ARG A 170 0.18 -23.58 7.54
C ARG A 170 -0.03 -23.96 9.02
N GLY A 171 0.32 -25.19 9.37
CA GLY A 171 0.15 -25.73 10.74
C GLY A 171 1.13 -25.16 11.77
N SER A 172 2.29 -24.66 11.31
CA SER A 172 3.32 -24.02 12.12
C SER A 172 3.09 -22.50 12.24
N SER A 173 4.12 -21.73 12.42
CA SER A 173 4.04 -20.26 12.50
C SER A 173 3.26 -19.64 11.33
N LYS A 174 2.40 -18.67 11.64
CA LYS A 174 1.64 -17.84 10.68
C LYS A 174 2.45 -16.65 10.18
N ARG A 175 3.71 -16.50 10.60
CA ARG A 175 4.59 -15.44 10.10
C ARG A 175 4.82 -15.61 8.61
N PRO A 176 4.68 -14.53 7.82
CA PRO A 176 4.93 -14.57 6.38
C PRO A 176 6.39 -14.92 6.04
N LEU A 177 6.56 -15.63 4.94
CA LEU A 177 7.86 -15.97 4.35
C LEU A 177 7.90 -15.50 2.90
N LEU A 178 9.10 -15.35 2.33
CA LEU A 178 9.27 -14.99 0.90
C LEU A 178 8.54 -15.96 -0.03
N SER A 179 8.50 -17.24 0.32
CA SER A 179 7.77 -18.28 -0.44
C SER A 179 6.24 -18.03 -0.48
N ASP A 180 5.71 -17.20 0.39
CA ASP A 180 4.28 -16.86 0.40
C ASP A 180 3.90 -15.83 -0.67
N LEU A 181 4.90 -15.22 -1.33
CA LEU A 181 4.76 -14.44 -2.57
C LEU A 181 4.64 -15.33 -3.83
N ARG A 182 4.31 -16.57 -3.72
CA ARG A 182 4.50 -17.68 -4.66
C ARG A 182 3.86 -17.49 -6.04
N GLU A 183 2.75 -16.76 -6.15
CA GLU A 183 2.19 -16.39 -7.47
C GLU A 183 2.97 -15.25 -8.13
N SER A 184 4.08 -14.85 -7.50
CA SER A 184 4.83 -13.65 -7.81
C SER A 184 6.34 -13.86 -7.58
N GLY A 185 6.89 -15.04 -7.88
CA GLY A 185 8.33 -15.31 -7.74
C GLY A 185 9.20 -14.26 -8.45
N ALA A 186 8.68 -13.70 -9.53
CA ALA A 186 9.34 -12.59 -10.22
C ALA A 186 9.34 -11.29 -9.39
N ILE A 187 8.31 -11.02 -8.57
CA ILE A 187 8.29 -9.84 -7.69
C ILE A 187 9.45 -9.92 -6.69
N GLU A 188 9.67 -11.10 -6.11
CA GLU A 188 10.79 -11.30 -5.19
C GLU A 188 12.12 -11.00 -5.86
N GLN A 189 12.31 -11.46 -7.11
CA GLN A 189 13.57 -11.24 -7.84
C GLN A 189 13.80 -9.78 -8.20
N ASP A 190 12.75 -9.05 -8.64
CA ASP A 190 12.84 -7.67 -9.11
C ASP A 190 12.91 -6.65 -7.97
N ALA A 191 12.32 -6.97 -6.81
CA ALA A 191 12.29 -6.07 -5.66
C ALA A 191 13.66 -5.94 -4.98
N ASP A 192 13.98 -4.72 -4.57
CA ASP A 192 15.16 -4.44 -3.75
C ASP A 192 14.88 -4.69 -2.27
N ILE A 193 13.66 -4.38 -1.84
CA ILE A 193 13.18 -4.61 -0.47
C ILE A 193 11.85 -5.35 -0.54
N VAL A 194 11.71 -6.41 0.25
CA VAL A 194 10.45 -7.10 0.49
C VAL A 194 10.16 -7.08 1.98
N SER A 195 8.98 -6.59 2.32
CA SER A 195 8.53 -6.48 3.70
C SER A 195 7.14 -7.08 3.86
N PHE A 196 6.86 -7.55 5.07
CA PHE A 196 5.55 -8.09 5.42
C PHE A 196 4.94 -7.34 6.59
N ILE A 197 3.60 -7.26 6.60
CA ILE A 197 2.84 -6.85 7.77
C ILE A 197 2.22 -8.12 8.37
N TYR A 198 2.51 -8.35 9.64
CA TYR A 198 2.01 -9.48 10.39
C TYR A 198 1.29 -9.02 11.66
N ARG A 199 0.07 -9.52 11.85
CA ARG A 199 -0.77 -9.24 13.03
C ARG A 199 -1.20 -10.57 13.63
N PRO A 200 -0.65 -10.97 14.80
CA PRO A 200 -1.05 -12.20 15.49
C PRO A 200 -2.54 -12.27 15.79
N GLU A 201 -3.13 -11.16 16.25
CA GLU A 201 -4.57 -11.03 16.58
C GLU A 201 -5.48 -11.46 15.41
N TYR A 202 -5.09 -11.22 14.16
CA TYR A 202 -5.83 -11.66 12.97
C TYR A 202 -6.01 -13.19 12.95
N TYR A 203 -5.02 -13.91 13.46
CA TYR A 203 -5.01 -15.37 13.55
C TYR A 203 -5.51 -15.88 14.92
N LYS A 204 -6.05 -14.99 15.78
CA LYS A 204 -6.46 -15.33 17.16
C LYS A 204 -5.30 -15.85 17.99
N ILE A 205 -4.13 -15.27 17.81
CA ILE A 205 -2.93 -15.51 18.58
C ILE A 205 -2.79 -14.32 19.54
N ASP A 206 -2.92 -14.59 20.82
CA ASP A 206 -3.00 -13.54 21.85
C ASP A 206 -1.62 -13.11 22.38
N GLU A 207 -0.60 -13.91 22.11
CA GLU A 207 0.77 -13.70 22.60
C GLU A 207 1.77 -13.75 21.44
N TRP A 208 2.88 -13.03 21.58
CA TRP A 208 4.01 -13.16 20.69
C TRP A 208 4.77 -14.47 20.97
N ASP A 209 5.50 -14.95 19.97
CA ASP A 209 6.41 -16.08 20.06
C ASP A 209 7.80 -15.67 20.59
N ASP A 210 7.83 -14.73 21.55
CA ASP A 210 9.01 -14.33 22.30
C ASP A 210 9.14 -15.15 23.59
N ASP A 211 10.31 -15.04 24.23
CA ASP A 211 10.61 -15.78 25.47
C ASP A 211 9.67 -15.37 26.63
N GLU A 212 9.12 -14.16 26.58
CA GLU A 212 8.26 -13.57 27.60
C GLU A 212 6.78 -13.83 27.35
N GLN A 213 6.41 -14.38 26.17
CA GLN A 213 5.01 -14.54 25.72
C GLN A 213 4.20 -13.24 25.85
N SER A 214 4.80 -12.15 25.40
CA SER A 214 4.23 -10.82 25.54
C SER A 214 2.88 -10.70 24.81
N PRO A 215 1.88 -9.97 25.39
CA PRO A 215 0.59 -9.77 24.74
C PRO A 215 0.72 -9.14 23.35
N SER A 216 0.04 -9.71 22.36
CA SER A 216 0.08 -9.26 20.97
C SER A 216 -1.13 -8.39 20.53
N ALA A 217 -2.12 -8.24 21.41
CA ALA A 217 -3.36 -7.53 21.13
C ALA A 217 -3.11 -6.09 20.67
N GLY A 218 -3.70 -5.71 19.54
CA GLY A 218 -3.55 -4.37 18.94
C GLY A 218 -2.18 -4.08 18.34
N GLN A 219 -1.26 -5.03 18.33
CA GLN A 219 0.09 -4.89 17.80
C GLN A 219 0.23 -5.48 16.39
N ALA A 220 1.23 -4.99 15.68
CA ALA A 220 1.62 -5.50 14.38
C ALA A 220 3.15 -5.48 14.25
N GLU A 221 3.68 -6.43 13.51
CA GLU A 221 5.10 -6.50 13.18
C GLU A 221 5.30 -6.13 11.71
N PHE A 222 6.31 -5.30 11.44
CA PHE A 222 6.77 -4.99 10.11
C PHE A 222 8.09 -5.74 9.87
N ILE A 223 8.02 -6.79 9.06
CA ILE A 223 9.13 -7.72 8.83
C ILE A 223 9.84 -7.36 7.55
N ILE A 224 11.12 -7.03 7.59
CA ILE A 224 11.96 -6.88 6.41
C ILE A 224 12.56 -8.25 6.08
N ALA A 225 11.99 -8.91 5.07
CA ALA A 225 12.36 -10.28 4.71
C ALA A 225 13.46 -10.34 3.64
N LYS A 226 13.60 -9.29 2.83
CA LYS A 226 14.64 -9.13 1.83
C LYS A 226 15.12 -7.70 1.79
N HIS A 227 16.43 -7.51 1.72
CA HIS A 227 17.07 -6.22 1.47
C HIS A 227 18.31 -6.48 0.61
N ARG A 228 18.37 -5.87 -0.57
CA ARG A 228 19.40 -6.18 -1.59
C ARG A 228 20.72 -5.42 -1.38
N ASN A 229 20.74 -4.38 -0.55
CA ASN A 229 21.90 -3.52 -0.30
C ASN A 229 22.58 -3.88 1.01
#